data_317d318d81a4bb37c170333ff7b2efeb
#
_entry.id   317d318d81a4bb37c170333ff7b2efeb
#
_cell.length_a   1.000
_cell.length_b   1.000
_cell.length_c   1.000
_cell.angle_alpha   90.00
_cell.angle_beta   90.00
_cell.angle_gamma   90.00
#
_symmetry.space_group_name_H-M   'P 1'
#
loop_
_entity.id
_entity.type
_entity.pdbx_description
1 polymer ?
#
loop_
_entity_poly.entity_id
_entity_poly.type
_entity_poly.pdbx_seq_one_letter_code
_entity_poly.pdbx_strand_id
1 'polypeptide(L)'
;MNGMNSIHLQQTLPQVFADRNSVTSDVWHQDLIFRKGEMYLIEAASGTGKSSLCSYIYGYRNDYQGIINFDETNIKAYSVKQWVDLRKHSLSMLFQDLRIFTELTALENVQLKNNLTGYKKKKEVLAYFEQLGIADKINVKVGKLSFGQQQR
;
A
#
# COMPACT_ATOMS: atom_id res chain seq x y z
N MET A 1 18.23 -9.99 0.01
CA MET A 1 17.30 -10.14 1.15
C MET A 1 16.17 -11.04 0.71
N ASN A 2 15.83 -12.07 1.47
CA ASN A 2 14.60 -12.82 1.22
C ASN A 2 13.43 -11.86 1.46
N GLY A 3 12.55 -11.73 0.47
CA GLY A 3 11.39 -10.86 0.61
C GLY A 3 10.45 -11.39 1.71
N MET A 4 9.61 -10.52 2.27
CA MET A 4 8.56 -10.86 3.23
C MET A 4 7.67 -11.99 2.68
N ASN A 5 7.39 -13.01 3.50
CA ASN A 5 6.62 -14.20 3.10
C ASN A 5 5.20 -14.21 3.69
N SER A 6 5.00 -13.54 4.82
CA SER A 6 3.69 -13.50 5.49
C SER A 6 3.48 -12.21 6.27
N ILE A 7 2.21 -11.88 6.45
CA ILE A 7 1.73 -10.86 7.39
C ILE A 7 0.80 -11.57 8.36
N HIS A 8 1.12 -11.56 9.65
CA HIS A 8 0.32 -12.20 10.67
C HIS A 8 -0.32 -11.15 11.59
N LEU A 9 -1.65 -11.13 11.61
CA LEU A 9 -2.45 -10.35 12.55
C LEU A 9 -2.80 -11.26 13.72
N GLN A 10 -2.51 -10.84 14.95
CA GLN A 10 -2.82 -11.57 16.16
C GLN A 10 -3.68 -10.69 17.08
N GLN A 11 -4.95 -11.04 17.22
CA GLN A 11 -5.91 -10.30 18.04
C GLN A 11 -5.88 -8.79 17.80
N THR A 12 -5.67 -8.40 16.54
CA THR A 12 -5.53 -6.99 16.16
C THR A 12 -6.87 -6.28 16.17
N LEU A 13 -6.94 -5.09 16.77
CA LEU A 13 -8.13 -4.23 16.79
C LEU A 13 -7.73 -2.76 16.69
N PRO A 14 -8.33 -1.96 15.79
CA PRO A 14 -8.16 -0.51 15.81
C PRO A 14 -8.56 0.10 17.15
N GLN A 15 -7.75 1.00 17.68
CA GLN A 15 -8.01 1.65 18.99
C GLN A 15 -9.39 2.33 19.03
N VAL A 16 -9.87 2.86 17.92
CA VAL A 16 -11.21 3.48 17.81
C VAL A 16 -12.37 2.49 18.06
N PHE A 17 -12.11 1.20 18.06
CA PHE A 17 -13.11 0.16 18.34
C PHE A 17 -12.94 -0.48 19.72
N ALA A 18 -11.94 -0.07 20.52
CA ALA A 18 -11.60 -0.68 21.79
C ALA A 18 -12.78 -0.69 22.80
N ASP A 19 -13.60 0.37 22.77
CA ASP A 19 -14.73 0.54 23.70
C ASP A 19 -16.05 -0.04 23.15
N ARG A 20 -16.04 -0.71 21.99
CA ARG A 20 -17.23 -1.34 21.44
C ARG A 20 -17.43 -2.73 22.05
N ASN A 21 -18.57 -2.96 22.65
CA ASN A 21 -18.90 -4.21 23.35
C ASN A 21 -18.92 -5.47 22.46
N SER A 22 -19.05 -5.31 21.15
CA SER A 22 -18.94 -6.41 20.19
C SER A 22 -18.49 -5.89 18.81
N VAL A 23 -17.39 -6.44 18.31
CA VAL A 23 -16.96 -6.28 16.92
C VAL A 23 -17.00 -7.66 16.28
N THR A 24 -18.05 -7.91 15.48
CA THR A 24 -18.12 -9.14 14.68
C THR A 24 -17.31 -8.92 13.40
N SER A 25 -16.23 -9.69 13.23
CA SER A 25 -15.31 -9.54 12.12
C SER A 25 -14.48 -10.81 11.92
N ASP A 26 -14.23 -11.17 10.67
CA ASP A 26 -13.29 -12.23 10.31
C ASP A 26 -11.83 -11.76 10.31
N VAL A 27 -11.59 -10.50 10.62
CA VAL A 27 -10.24 -9.88 10.65
C VAL A 27 -9.90 -9.39 12.06
N TRP A 28 -10.79 -8.59 12.68
CA TRP A 28 -10.55 -8.02 13.99
C TRP A 28 -10.74 -9.05 15.10
N HIS A 29 -9.85 -9.06 16.09
CA HIS A 29 -9.81 -10.05 17.17
C HIS A 29 -9.61 -11.50 16.69
N GLN A 30 -9.04 -11.68 15.49
CA GLN A 30 -8.73 -12.98 14.93
C GLN A 30 -7.22 -13.19 14.82
N ASP A 31 -6.83 -14.45 14.68
CA ASP A 31 -5.49 -14.84 14.23
C ASP A 31 -5.55 -15.10 12.72
N LEU A 32 -4.99 -14.21 11.94
CA LEU A 32 -5.09 -14.22 10.50
C LEU A 32 -3.71 -14.09 9.85
N ILE A 33 -3.42 -14.93 8.88
CA ILE A 33 -2.15 -14.92 8.16
C ILE A 33 -2.41 -14.67 6.67
N PHE A 34 -1.87 -13.58 6.15
CA PHE A 34 -1.76 -13.34 4.71
C PHE A 34 -0.42 -13.90 4.21
N ARG A 35 -0.45 -14.75 3.18
CA ARG A 35 0.73 -15.44 2.64
C ARG A 35 1.15 -14.84 1.30
N LYS A 36 2.42 -14.78 1.06
CA LYS A 36 2.98 -14.36 -0.22
C LYS A 36 2.48 -15.24 -1.35
N GLY A 37 2.11 -14.59 -2.46
CA GLY A 37 1.61 -15.28 -3.67
C GLY A 37 0.12 -15.55 -3.65
N GLU A 38 -0.57 -15.31 -2.54
CA GLU A 38 -2.02 -15.42 -2.44
C GLU A 38 -2.70 -14.07 -2.63
N MET A 39 -3.95 -14.09 -3.09
CA MET A 39 -4.81 -12.92 -3.22
C MET A 39 -5.93 -12.98 -2.19
N TYR A 40 -6.13 -11.87 -1.48
CA TYR A 40 -7.15 -11.75 -0.44
C TYR A 40 -8.11 -10.61 -0.77
N LEU A 41 -9.41 -10.88 -0.69
CA LEU A 41 -10.45 -9.87 -0.77
C LEU A 41 -10.99 -9.60 0.63
N ILE A 42 -10.97 -8.34 1.04
CA ILE A 42 -11.52 -7.90 2.33
C ILE A 42 -12.76 -7.07 2.07
N GLU A 43 -13.91 -7.67 2.36
CA GLU A 43 -15.23 -7.05 2.22
C GLU A 43 -15.73 -6.60 3.58
N ALA A 44 -16.25 -5.40 3.68
CA ALA A 44 -16.92 -4.90 4.87
C ALA A 44 -17.63 -3.57 4.59
N ALA A 45 -18.59 -3.22 5.40
CA ALA A 45 -19.30 -1.95 5.34
C ALA A 45 -18.36 -0.74 5.51
N SER A 46 -18.83 0.44 5.16
CA SER A 46 -18.06 1.67 5.39
C SER A 46 -17.85 1.90 6.90
N GLY A 47 -16.68 2.42 7.27
CA GLY A 47 -16.36 2.73 8.68
C GLY A 47 -15.95 1.53 9.54
N THR A 48 -15.80 0.32 8.99
CA THR A 48 -15.41 -0.89 9.74
C THR A 48 -13.90 -1.12 9.84
N GLY A 49 -13.07 -0.19 9.34
CA GLY A 49 -11.63 -0.24 9.53
C GLY A 49 -10.81 -0.79 8.36
N LYS A 50 -11.38 -1.05 7.16
CA LYS A 50 -10.61 -1.52 5.98
C LYS A 50 -9.37 -0.65 5.69
N SER A 51 -9.56 0.66 5.61
CA SER A 51 -8.45 1.59 5.37
C SER A 51 -7.47 1.67 6.54
N SER A 52 -7.95 1.41 7.77
CA SER A 52 -7.09 1.30 8.95
C SER A 52 -6.17 0.09 8.84
N LEU A 53 -6.70 -1.07 8.43
CA LEU A 53 -5.89 -2.28 8.22
C LEU A 53 -4.76 -2.02 7.22
N CYS A 54 -5.08 -1.47 6.05
CA CYS A 54 -4.07 -1.10 5.06
C CYS A 54 -3.03 -0.12 5.62
N SER A 55 -3.47 0.87 6.42
CA SER A 55 -2.58 1.86 7.04
C SER A 55 -1.68 1.26 8.11
N TYR A 56 -2.15 0.27 8.87
CA TYR A 56 -1.34 -0.48 9.85
C TYR A 56 -0.28 -1.33 9.17
N ILE A 57 -0.68 -2.12 8.17
CA ILE A 57 0.24 -2.95 7.38
C ILE A 57 1.29 -2.08 6.68
N TYR A 58 0.89 -0.93 6.14
CA TYR A 58 1.83 -0.02 5.47
C TYR A 58 2.69 0.81 6.45
N GLY A 59 2.38 0.76 7.77
CA GLY A 59 3.11 1.49 8.80
C GLY A 59 2.84 2.99 8.84
N TYR A 60 1.70 3.46 8.35
CA TYR A 60 1.26 4.85 8.51
C TYR A 60 0.61 5.12 9.85
N ARG A 61 -0.01 4.11 10.45
CA ARG A 61 -0.67 4.19 11.73
C ARG A 61 -0.21 3.03 12.62
N ASN A 62 -0.23 3.24 13.92
CA ASN A 62 0.13 2.25 14.93
C ASN A 62 -0.86 2.22 16.11
N ASP A 63 -2.00 2.92 15.97
CA ASP A 63 -3.08 3.03 16.97
C ASP A 63 -3.99 1.79 16.91
N TYR A 64 -3.43 0.63 17.21
CA TYR A 64 -4.13 -0.64 17.31
C TYR A 64 -3.67 -1.44 18.53
N GLN A 65 -4.56 -2.28 19.05
CA GLN A 65 -4.27 -3.33 20.01
C GLN A 65 -3.88 -4.62 19.28
N GLY A 66 -3.28 -5.57 20.00
CA GLY A 66 -2.79 -6.80 19.40
C GLY A 66 -1.43 -6.64 18.72
N ILE A 67 -1.10 -7.61 17.89
CA ILE A 67 0.22 -7.74 17.26
C ILE A 67 0.05 -7.88 15.75
N ILE A 68 0.91 -7.20 15.01
CA ILE A 68 1.10 -7.43 13.57
C ILE A 68 2.57 -7.80 13.36
N ASN A 69 2.80 -8.98 12.81
CA ASN A 69 4.13 -9.44 12.45
C ASN A 69 4.29 -9.49 10.93
N PHE A 70 5.48 -9.15 10.45
CA PHE A 70 5.95 -9.52 9.13
C PHE A 70 6.95 -10.67 9.32
N ASP A 71 6.59 -11.82 8.79
CA ASP A 71 7.22 -13.10 9.15
C ASP A 71 7.25 -13.26 10.70
N GLU A 72 8.42 -13.35 11.32
CA GLU A 72 8.60 -13.50 12.76
C GLU A 72 8.74 -12.16 13.52
N THR A 73 8.72 -11.01 12.83
CA THR A 73 9.09 -9.73 13.43
C THR A 73 7.88 -8.82 13.63
N ASN A 74 7.66 -8.38 14.87
CA ASN A 74 6.62 -7.39 15.18
C ASN A 74 6.96 -6.05 14.52
N ILE A 75 6.02 -5.53 13.72
CA ILE A 75 6.22 -4.28 12.97
C ILE A 75 6.37 -3.05 13.83
N LYS A 76 5.92 -3.09 15.09
CA LYS A 76 6.16 -2.00 16.07
C LYS A 76 7.63 -1.86 16.45
N ALA A 77 8.43 -2.91 16.26
CA ALA A 77 9.88 -2.89 16.52
C ALA A 77 10.70 -2.33 15.35
N TYR A 78 10.08 -2.08 14.19
CA TYR A 78 10.80 -1.61 13.01
C TYR A 78 11.29 -0.18 13.16
N SER A 79 12.58 0.01 12.90
CA SER A 79 13.18 1.33 12.74
C SER A 79 12.71 2.00 11.44
N VAL A 80 12.88 3.33 11.37
CA VAL A 80 12.61 4.10 10.16
C VAL A 80 13.34 3.53 8.94
N LYS A 81 14.61 3.12 9.12
CA LYS A 81 15.43 2.52 8.04
C LYS A 81 14.83 1.23 7.52
N GLN A 82 14.35 0.36 8.40
CA GLN A 82 13.71 -0.91 8.01
C GLN A 82 12.39 -0.65 7.28
N TRP A 83 11.57 0.31 7.72
CA TRP A 83 10.36 0.73 7.01
C TRP A 83 10.65 1.28 5.61
N VAL A 84 11.71 2.10 5.46
CA VAL A 84 12.12 2.62 4.15
C VAL A 84 12.52 1.48 3.21
N ASP A 85 13.31 0.54 3.70
CA ASP A 85 13.76 -0.62 2.91
C ASP A 85 12.58 -1.51 2.49
N LEU A 86 11.69 -1.81 3.42
CA LEU A 86 10.48 -2.59 3.17
C LEU A 86 9.60 -1.96 2.07
N ARG A 87 9.35 -0.65 2.15
CA ARG A 87 8.55 0.08 1.16
C ARG A 87 9.26 0.24 -0.19
N LYS A 88 10.58 0.12 -0.24
CA LYS A 88 11.32 0.09 -1.51
C LYS A 88 11.17 -1.25 -2.23
N HIS A 89 11.20 -2.37 -1.50
CA HIS A 89 11.45 -3.67 -2.09
C HIS A 89 10.31 -4.69 -1.93
N SER A 90 9.47 -4.56 -0.91
CA SER A 90 8.54 -5.62 -0.52
C SER A 90 7.08 -5.17 -0.36
N LEU A 91 6.82 -3.90 -0.12
CA LEU A 91 5.49 -3.41 0.23
C LEU A 91 5.12 -2.19 -0.59
N SER A 92 3.94 -2.22 -1.21
CA SER A 92 3.37 -1.04 -1.87
C SER A 92 1.90 -0.88 -1.50
N MET A 93 1.41 0.34 -1.58
CA MET A 93 0.02 0.67 -1.31
C MET A 93 -0.52 1.56 -2.42
N LEU A 94 -1.64 1.16 -3.01
CA LEU A 94 -2.42 2.01 -3.88
C LEU A 94 -3.47 2.73 -3.04
N PHE A 95 -3.43 4.05 -3.05
CA PHE A 95 -4.38 4.89 -2.31
C PHE A 95 -5.66 5.07 -3.10
N GLN A 96 -6.77 5.25 -2.39
CA GLN A 96 -8.05 5.63 -3.01
C GLN A 96 -7.94 6.99 -3.68
N ASP A 97 -7.28 7.96 -3.03
CA ASP A 97 -6.88 9.22 -3.65
C ASP A 97 -5.59 9.00 -4.44
N LEU A 98 -5.50 9.50 -5.65
CA LEU A 98 -4.38 9.20 -6.55
C LEU A 98 -3.01 9.64 -6.03
N ARG A 99 -2.94 10.64 -5.14
CA ARG A 99 -1.71 11.14 -4.48
C ARG A 99 -0.56 11.39 -5.46
N ILE A 100 -0.88 11.94 -6.60
CA ILE A 100 0.06 12.31 -7.65
C ILE A 100 0.42 13.79 -7.57
N PHE A 101 1.59 14.15 -8.07
CA PHE A 101 2.05 15.53 -8.14
C PHE A 101 1.52 16.15 -9.43
N THR A 102 0.50 16.98 -9.32
CA THR A 102 -0.22 17.57 -10.46
C THR A 102 0.63 18.49 -11.32
N GLU A 103 1.67 19.10 -10.73
CA GLU A 103 2.61 19.99 -11.42
C GLU A 103 3.69 19.26 -12.25
N LEU A 104 3.89 17.97 -11.94
CA LEU A 104 4.82 17.13 -12.69
C LEU A 104 4.10 16.46 -13.87
N THR A 105 4.87 16.09 -14.87
CA THR A 105 4.38 15.27 -16.00
C THR A 105 4.06 13.85 -15.54
N ALA A 106 3.33 13.11 -16.36
CA ALA A 106 3.02 11.71 -16.07
C ALA A 106 4.33 10.88 -15.93
N LEU A 107 5.30 11.09 -16.81
CA LEU A 107 6.59 10.41 -16.71
C LEU A 107 7.36 10.78 -15.43
N GLU A 108 7.42 12.04 -15.06
CA GLU A 108 8.10 12.49 -13.84
C GLU A 108 7.49 11.87 -12.60
N ASN A 109 6.15 11.78 -12.51
CA ASN A 109 5.48 11.10 -11.40
C ASN A 109 5.92 9.63 -11.28
N VAL A 110 5.95 8.88 -12.38
CA VAL A 110 6.42 7.48 -12.38
C VAL A 110 7.90 7.40 -12.00
N GLN A 111 8.73 8.31 -12.50
CA GLN A 111 10.18 8.32 -12.24
C GLN A 111 10.51 8.63 -10.77
N LEU A 112 9.68 9.34 -10.02
CA LEU A 112 9.89 9.56 -8.58
C LEU A 112 10.09 8.23 -7.84
N LYS A 113 9.18 7.28 -8.05
CA LYS A 113 9.29 5.96 -7.42
C LYS A 113 10.36 5.10 -8.07
N ASN A 114 10.44 5.12 -9.40
CA ASN A 114 11.39 4.30 -10.14
C ASN A 114 12.85 4.68 -9.82
N ASN A 115 13.16 5.96 -9.66
CA ASN A 115 14.50 6.42 -9.27
C ASN A 115 14.91 5.95 -7.87
N LEU A 116 13.94 5.78 -6.96
CA LEU A 116 14.21 5.26 -5.61
C LEU A 116 14.52 3.76 -5.61
N THR A 117 13.95 3.01 -6.54
CA THR A 117 14.00 1.54 -6.54
C THR A 117 14.91 0.98 -7.64
N GLY A 118 15.15 1.73 -8.71
CA GLY A 118 15.85 1.24 -9.90
C GLY A 118 15.15 0.05 -10.58
N TYR A 119 13.83 -0.10 -10.34
CA TYR A 119 13.09 -1.33 -10.67
C TYR A 119 12.94 -1.56 -12.18
N LYS A 120 12.71 -0.48 -12.95
CA LYS A 120 12.49 -0.55 -14.39
C LYS A 120 13.40 0.36 -15.17
N LYS A 121 13.87 -0.09 -16.34
CA LYS A 121 14.57 0.75 -17.30
C LYS A 121 13.59 1.71 -17.98
N LYS A 122 14.07 2.86 -18.41
CA LYS A 122 13.23 3.87 -19.07
C LYS A 122 12.39 3.30 -20.22
N LYS A 123 12.95 2.41 -21.03
CA LYS A 123 12.22 1.75 -22.13
C LYS A 123 11.01 0.97 -21.66
N GLU A 124 11.12 0.25 -20.55
CA GLU A 124 10.02 -0.53 -19.98
C GLU A 124 8.93 0.37 -19.40
N VAL A 125 9.34 1.49 -18.75
CA VAL A 125 8.38 2.50 -18.27
C VAL A 125 7.57 3.08 -19.43
N LEU A 126 8.23 3.42 -20.55
CA LEU A 126 7.54 3.94 -21.73
C LEU A 126 6.56 2.93 -22.33
N ALA A 127 6.93 1.65 -22.37
CA ALA A 127 6.05 0.58 -22.84
C ALA A 127 4.75 0.45 -22.00
N TYR A 128 4.81 0.73 -20.68
CA TYR A 128 3.59 0.77 -19.87
C TYR A 128 2.63 1.90 -20.28
N PHE A 129 3.14 3.08 -20.62
CA PHE A 129 2.31 4.16 -21.14
C PHE A 129 1.59 3.78 -22.44
N GLU A 130 2.27 3.03 -23.33
CA GLU A 130 1.68 2.50 -24.56
C GLU A 130 0.57 1.46 -24.24
N GLN A 131 0.85 0.50 -23.38
CA GLN A 131 -0.10 -0.53 -22.96
C GLN A 131 -1.36 0.05 -22.29
N LEU A 132 -1.21 1.14 -21.54
CA LEU A 132 -2.31 1.84 -20.88
C LEU A 132 -3.03 2.84 -21.80
N GLY A 133 -2.59 3.01 -23.05
CA GLY A 133 -3.22 3.89 -24.04
C GLY A 133 -3.10 5.38 -23.68
N ILE A 134 -1.99 5.78 -23.04
CA ILE A 134 -1.69 7.17 -22.66
C ILE A 134 -0.28 7.62 -23.09
N ALA A 135 0.28 6.98 -24.10
CA ALA A 135 1.62 7.31 -24.61
C ALA A 135 1.76 8.78 -25.05
N ASP A 136 0.71 9.37 -25.61
CA ASP A 136 0.65 10.77 -26.01
C ASP A 136 0.63 11.75 -24.81
N LYS A 137 0.45 11.25 -23.60
CA LYS A 137 0.36 12.03 -22.35
C LYS A 137 1.65 12.02 -21.51
N ILE A 138 2.67 11.29 -21.93
CA ILE A 138 3.92 11.07 -21.17
C ILE A 138 4.51 12.40 -20.65
N ASN A 139 4.55 13.43 -21.47
CA ASN A 139 5.13 14.73 -21.14
C ASN A 139 4.08 15.79 -20.76
N VAL A 140 2.83 15.38 -20.55
CA VAL A 140 1.74 16.28 -20.12
C VAL A 140 1.73 16.34 -18.60
N LYS A 141 1.61 17.55 -18.03
CA LYS A 141 1.41 17.73 -16.59
C LYS A 141 0.14 17.01 -16.15
N VAL A 142 0.22 16.23 -15.07
CA VAL A 142 -0.86 15.39 -14.61
C VAL A 142 -2.13 16.19 -14.27
N GLY A 143 -1.98 17.41 -13.76
CA GLY A 143 -3.12 18.30 -13.50
C GLY A 143 -3.93 18.69 -14.74
N LYS A 144 -3.41 18.45 -15.97
CA LYS A 144 -4.14 18.68 -17.23
C LYS A 144 -4.82 17.42 -17.77
N LEU A 145 -4.62 16.28 -17.14
CA LEU A 145 -5.20 14.99 -17.55
C LEU A 145 -6.60 14.83 -16.94
N SER A 146 -7.49 14.14 -17.67
CA SER A 146 -8.77 13.72 -17.08
C SER A 146 -8.54 12.72 -15.94
N PHE A 147 -9.50 12.60 -15.02
CA PHE A 147 -9.41 11.67 -13.88
C PHE A 147 -9.13 10.23 -14.34
N GLY A 148 -9.82 9.75 -15.39
CA GLY A 148 -9.57 8.42 -15.95
C GLY A 148 -8.17 8.26 -16.59
N GLN A 149 -7.57 9.33 -17.13
CA GLN A 149 -6.18 9.32 -17.60
C GLN A 149 -5.18 9.32 -16.45
N GLN A 150 -5.50 10.00 -15.36
CA GLN A 150 -4.68 10.00 -14.14
C GLN A 150 -4.70 8.63 -13.42
N GLN A 151 -5.80 7.88 -13.53
CA GLN A 151 -5.90 6.53 -12.94
C GLN A 151 -5.11 5.46 -13.73
N ARG A 152 -4.88 5.67 -15.01
CA ARG A 152 -4.06 4.78 -15.85
C ARG A 152 -2.58 5.00 -15.61
#